data_b5e20a010e661bdf71949e23bfb04162
#
_entry.id   b5e20a010e661bdf71949e23bfb04162
#
_cell.length_a   1.000
_cell.length_b   1.000
_cell.length_c   1.000
_cell.angle_alpha   90.00
_cell.angle_beta   90.00
_cell.angle_gamma   90.00
#
_symmetry.space_group_name_H-M   'P 1'
#
loop_
_entity.id
_entity.type
_entity.pdbx_description
1 polymer ?
#
loop_
_entity_poly.entity_id
_entity_poly.type
_entity_poly.pdbx_seq_one_letter_code
_entity_poly.pdbx_strand_id
1 'polypeptide(L)'
;MKYTPTQKQQIKDLLDNSVEYVVEPLFGEQKPYYNTALARQYMERYRDLALEIKRSNSLTRLYDQDISKLDDKQLKETLKEYKADELRLQKQYIDTQQEIANTIKRVPDARYRLLLTNYYLNNVPLTVLATTFETSRFNTGCSFRAISKAIIEALKLVCEVLQESNNG
;
A
#
# COMPACT_ATOMS: atom_id res chain seq x y z
N MET A 1 13.45 -35.85 -11.41
CA MET A 1 13.46 -36.12 -9.95
C MET A 1 12.04 -36.01 -9.41
N LYS A 2 11.57 -37.03 -8.70
CA LYS A 2 10.24 -36.98 -8.04
C LYS A 2 10.46 -36.59 -6.59
N TYR A 3 9.88 -35.48 -6.15
CA TYR A 3 9.92 -35.05 -4.75
C TYR A 3 9.14 -36.06 -3.87
N THR A 4 9.66 -36.32 -2.69
CA THR A 4 8.96 -37.12 -1.68
C THR A 4 7.71 -36.39 -1.17
N PRO A 5 6.71 -37.08 -0.61
CA PRO A 5 5.51 -36.42 -0.05
C PRO A 5 5.86 -35.35 0.99
N THR A 6 6.86 -35.58 1.81
CA THR A 6 7.36 -34.66 2.83
C THR A 6 7.98 -33.39 2.20
N GLN A 7 8.76 -33.54 1.13
CA GLN A 7 9.32 -32.38 0.39
C GLN A 7 8.26 -31.56 -0.31
N LYS A 8 7.22 -32.23 -0.85
CA LYS A 8 6.08 -31.51 -1.46
C LYS A 8 5.29 -30.71 -0.42
N GLN A 9 5.11 -31.27 0.78
CA GLN A 9 4.43 -30.55 1.87
C GLN A 9 5.27 -29.36 2.33
N GLN A 10 6.57 -29.54 2.51
CA GLN A 10 7.48 -28.42 2.85
C GLN A 10 7.46 -27.32 1.79
N ILE A 11 7.48 -27.66 0.49
CA ILE A 11 7.38 -26.68 -0.59
C ILE A 11 6.02 -25.97 -0.56
N LYS A 12 4.93 -26.68 -0.26
CA LYS A 12 3.60 -26.12 -0.15
C LYS A 12 3.50 -25.17 1.05
N ASP A 13 4.00 -25.58 2.21
CA ASP A 13 4.07 -24.75 3.42
C ASP A 13 4.95 -23.51 3.21
N LEU A 14 5.97 -23.61 2.36
CA LEU A 14 6.83 -22.53 1.93
C LEU A 14 6.14 -21.54 0.97
N LEU A 15 5.19 -22.02 0.15
CA LEU A 15 4.43 -21.20 -0.80
C LEU A 15 3.18 -20.56 -0.14
N ASP A 16 2.52 -21.32 0.75
CA ASP A 16 1.27 -20.89 1.41
C ASP A 16 1.53 -19.96 2.60
N ASN A 17 2.66 -20.11 3.27
CA ASN A 17 3.15 -19.16 4.24
C ASN A 17 4.09 -18.21 3.50
N SER A 18 3.75 -16.95 3.37
CA SER A 18 4.66 -15.86 3.02
C SER A 18 5.68 -15.67 4.16
N VAL A 19 6.41 -16.75 4.45
CA VAL A 19 7.32 -16.88 5.59
C VAL A 19 8.62 -16.16 5.28
N GLU A 20 9.04 -15.39 6.23
CA GLU A 20 10.39 -14.96 6.46
C GLU A 20 11.40 -16.05 6.14
N TYR A 21 12.01 -16.00 4.97
CA TYR A 21 13.17 -16.81 4.69
C TYR A 21 14.38 -16.17 5.36
N VAL A 22 14.74 -16.70 6.51
CA VAL A 22 16.09 -16.56 7.02
C VAL A 22 16.97 -17.48 6.19
N VAL A 23 17.56 -16.95 5.13
CA VAL A 23 18.70 -17.62 4.49
C VAL A 23 19.86 -17.39 5.44
N GLU A 24 20.26 -18.44 6.17
CA GLU A 24 21.53 -18.40 6.90
C GLU A 24 22.64 -18.13 5.89
N PRO A 25 23.34 -17.00 5.97
CA PRO A 25 24.49 -16.79 5.11
C PRO A 25 25.59 -17.74 5.54
N LEU A 26 26.25 -18.36 4.57
CA LEU A 26 27.43 -19.22 4.79
C LEU A 26 28.58 -18.48 5.53
N PHE A 27 28.49 -17.17 5.71
CA PHE A 27 29.42 -16.29 6.43
C PHE A 27 28.68 -15.16 7.15
N GLY A 28 28.37 -15.35 8.42
CA GLY A 28 28.29 -14.29 9.52
C GLY A 28 27.13 -13.37 9.45
N GLU A 29 26.57 -12.54 9.26
CA GLU A 29 25.49 -11.62 9.62
C GLU A 29 24.18 -11.94 8.90
N GLN A 30 23.14 -12.30 9.65
CA GLN A 30 21.78 -12.42 9.15
C GLN A 30 21.31 -11.07 8.64
N LYS A 31 21.24 -10.89 7.33
CA LYS A 31 20.56 -9.74 6.76
C LYS A 31 19.07 -9.93 6.85
N PRO A 32 18.32 -8.98 7.41
CA PRO A 32 16.87 -9.08 7.49
C PRO A 32 16.27 -9.28 6.08
N TYR A 33 15.40 -10.27 5.95
CA TYR A 33 14.64 -10.45 4.71
C TYR A 33 13.47 -9.47 4.68
N TYR A 34 13.46 -8.62 3.66
CA TYR A 34 12.36 -7.67 3.45
C TYR A 34 11.41 -8.18 2.37
N ASN A 35 10.16 -8.43 2.74
CA ASN A 35 9.14 -8.73 1.74
C ASN A 35 8.64 -7.45 1.06
N THR A 36 9.44 -6.93 0.15
CA THR A 36 9.12 -5.70 -0.58
C THR A 36 7.89 -5.83 -1.47
N ALA A 37 7.46 -7.04 -1.83
CA ALA A 37 6.22 -7.28 -2.58
C ALA A 37 4.99 -6.96 -1.71
N LEU A 38 4.96 -7.40 -0.45
CA LEU A 38 3.90 -7.05 0.49
C LEU A 38 3.87 -5.55 0.81
N ALA A 39 5.03 -4.94 1.02
CA ALA A 39 5.12 -3.49 1.21
C ALA A 39 4.60 -2.73 0.00
N ARG A 40 4.89 -3.20 -1.21
CA ARG A 40 4.37 -2.63 -2.46
C ARG A 40 2.84 -2.73 -2.52
N GLN A 41 2.27 -3.90 -2.28
CA GLN A 41 0.83 -4.10 -2.25
C GLN A 41 0.15 -3.21 -1.21
N TYR A 42 0.74 -3.10 -0.02
CA TYR A 42 0.26 -2.20 1.02
C TYR A 42 0.23 -0.74 0.55
N MET A 43 1.29 -0.28 -0.11
CA MET A 43 1.39 1.08 -0.63
C MET A 43 0.45 1.33 -1.81
N GLU A 44 0.31 0.36 -2.74
CA GLU A 44 -0.58 0.46 -3.91
C GLU A 44 -2.05 0.54 -3.50
N ARG A 45 -2.41 -0.06 -2.37
CA ARG A 45 -3.76 0.02 -1.80
C ARG A 45 -4.24 1.47 -1.59
N TYR A 46 -3.34 2.43 -1.38
CA TYR A 46 -3.71 3.84 -1.28
C TYR A 46 -4.43 4.34 -2.53
N ARG A 47 -3.98 3.95 -3.71
CA ARG A 47 -4.59 4.33 -5.00
C ARG A 47 -5.94 3.68 -5.19
N ASP A 48 -6.06 2.41 -4.85
CA ASP A 48 -7.30 1.65 -4.96
C ASP A 48 -8.37 2.26 -4.04
N LEU A 49 -8.00 2.59 -2.82
CA LEU A 49 -8.87 3.27 -1.87
C LEU A 49 -9.31 4.65 -2.36
N ALA A 50 -8.45 5.39 -3.06
CA ALA A 50 -8.82 6.68 -3.64
C ALA A 50 -9.93 6.53 -4.71
N LEU A 51 -9.89 5.46 -5.50
CA LEU A 51 -10.94 5.13 -6.47
C LEU A 51 -12.24 4.73 -5.77
N GLU A 52 -12.16 3.91 -4.71
CA GLU A 52 -13.34 3.51 -3.93
C GLU A 52 -14.00 4.70 -3.22
N ILE A 53 -13.23 5.61 -2.66
CA ILE A 53 -13.74 6.86 -2.06
C ILE A 53 -14.47 7.71 -3.12
N LYS A 54 -13.90 7.83 -4.31
CA LYS A 54 -14.54 8.58 -5.42
C LYS A 54 -15.85 7.93 -5.82
N ARG A 55 -15.90 6.59 -5.92
CA ARG A 55 -17.11 5.83 -6.22
C ARG A 55 -18.16 6.02 -5.12
N SER A 56 -17.77 5.88 -3.87
CA SER A 56 -18.65 6.09 -2.71
C SER A 56 -19.25 7.49 -2.67
N ASN A 57 -18.46 8.53 -2.96
CA ASN A 57 -18.95 9.90 -3.09
C ASN A 57 -20.02 10.04 -4.18
N SER A 58 -19.87 9.33 -5.30
CA SER A 58 -20.85 9.35 -6.39
C SER A 58 -22.14 8.65 -5.97
N LEU A 59 -22.05 7.50 -5.31
CA LEU A 59 -23.20 6.74 -4.80
C LEU A 59 -23.98 7.54 -3.75
N THR A 60 -23.32 8.17 -2.81
CA THR A 60 -24.00 8.97 -1.76
C THR A 60 -24.75 10.16 -2.37
N ARG A 61 -24.21 10.79 -3.43
CA ARG A 61 -24.93 11.83 -4.19
C ARG A 61 -26.17 11.31 -4.90
N LEU A 62 -26.09 10.10 -5.49
CA LEU A 62 -27.26 9.45 -6.12
C LEU A 62 -28.33 9.15 -5.08
N TYR A 63 -27.97 8.60 -3.93
CA TYR A 63 -28.92 8.37 -2.84
C TYR A 63 -29.61 9.67 -2.39
N ASP A 64 -28.88 10.77 -2.28
CA ASP A 64 -29.48 12.08 -1.94
C ASP A 64 -30.49 12.57 -2.98
N GLN A 65 -30.15 12.39 -4.27
CA GLN A 65 -31.04 12.76 -5.36
C GLN A 65 -32.32 11.91 -5.36
N ASP A 66 -32.18 10.61 -5.14
CA ASP A 66 -33.32 9.69 -5.14
C ASP A 66 -34.20 9.88 -3.91
N ILE A 67 -33.61 10.06 -2.73
CA ILE A 67 -34.34 10.39 -1.49
C ILE A 67 -35.16 11.66 -1.65
N SER A 68 -34.63 12.67 -2.37
CA SER A 68 -35.34 13.96 -2.58
C SER A 68 -36.55 13.84 -3.50
N LYS A 69 -36.55 12.86 -4.41
CA LYS A 69 -37.59 12.67 -5.43
C LYS A 69 -38.69 11.68 -5.04
N LEU A 70 -38.41 10.80 -4.09
CA LEU A 70 -39.35 9.78 -3.66
C LEU A 70 -40.43 10.37 -2.73
N ASP A 71 -41.69 9.93 -2.92
CA ASP A 71 -42.79 10.21 -2.00
C ASP A 71 -43.00 9.09 -0.99
N ASP A 72 -42.60 7.85 -1.34
CA ASP A 72 -42.74 6.70 -0.45
C ASP A 72 -41.79 6.78 0.75
N LYS A 73 -42.41 6.83 1.94
CA LYS A 73 -41.69 6.96 3.23
C LYS A 73 -40.80 5.74 3.52
N GLN A 74 -41.27 4.54 3.21
CA GLN A 74 -40.55 3.31 3.49
C GLN A 74 -39.30 3.18 2.63
N LEU A 75 -39.42 3.49 1.34
CA LEU A 75 -38.29 3.52 0.42
C LEU A 75 -37.25 4.61 0.80
N LYS A 76 -37.72 5.76 1.26
CA LYS A 76 -36.83 6.83 1.76
C LYS A 76 -35.98 6.34 2.94
N GLU A 77 -36.59 5.68 3.92
CA GLU A 77 -35.84 5.16 5.06
C GLU A 77 -34.83 4.08 4.66
N THR A 78 -35.20 3.16 3.77
CA THR A 78 -34.28 2.16 3.23
C THR A 78 -33.08 2.80 2.52
N LEU A 79 -33.29 3.82 1.70
CA LEU A 79 -32.20 4.53 1.02
C LEU A 79 -31.31 5.31 1.99
N LYS A 80 -31.86 5.85 3.06
CA LYS A 80 -31.07 6.50 4.13
C LYS A 80 -30.17 5.49 4.85
N GLU A 81 -30.64 4.26 5.08
CA GLU A 81 -29.85 3.19 5.67
C GLU A 81 -28.68 2.81 4.75
N TYR A 82 -28.94 2.58 3.46
CA TYR A 82 -27.89 2.30 2.48
C TYR A 82 -26.87 3.43 2.38
N LYS A 83 -27.31 4.68 2.40
CA LYS A 83 -26.41 5.83 2.44
C LYS A 83 -25.55 5.85 3.70
N ALA A 84 -26.14 5.54 4.86
CA ALA A 84 -25.41 5.49 6.12
C ALA A 84 -24.33 4.39 6.12
N ASP A 85 -24.63 3.22 5.55
CA ASP A 85 -23.68 2.13 5.42
C ASP A 85 -22.55 2.49 4.45
N GLU A 86 -22.85 3.14 3.34
CA GLU A 86 -21.87 3.62 2.38
C GLU A 86 -20.93 4.67 3.00
N LEU A 87 -21.45 5.58 3.83
CA LEU A 87 -20.64 6.56 4.56
C LEU A 87 -19.73 5.92 5.61
N ARG A 88 -20.18 4.84 6.28
CA ARG A 88 -19.31 4.08 7.19
C ARG A 88 -18.15 3.42 6.45
N LEU A 89 -18.45 2.81 5.31
CA LEU A 89 -17.44 2.17 4.46
C LEU A 89 -16.43 3.20 3.93
N GLN A 90 -16.91 4.35 3.46
CA GLN A 90 -16.09 5.46 3.02
C GLN A 90 -15.12 5.93 4.13
N LYS A 91 -15.61 6.03 5.36
CA LYS A 91 -14.77 6.40 6.50
C LYS A 91 -13.64 5.37 6.70
N GLN A 92 -13.94 4.08 6.62
CA GLN A 92 -12.90 3.03 6.73
C GLN A 92 -11.83 3.16 5.64
N TYR A 93 -12.23 3.51 4.41
CA TYR A 93 -11.28 3.75 3.32
C TYR A 93 -10.37 4.94 3.61
N ILE A 94 -10.94 6.05 4.10
CA ILE A 94 -10.18 7.25 4.47
C ILE A 94 -9.22 6.96 5.63
N ASP A 95 -9.68 6.26 6.65
CA ASP A 95 -8.85 5.88 7.81
C ASP A 95 -7.66 5.00 7.35
N THR A 96 -7.89 4.04 6.46
CA THR A 96 -6.82 3.20 5.90
C THR A 96 -5.84 4.00 5.04
N GLN A 97 -6.33 4.95 4.22
CA GLN A 97 -5.44 5.85 3.48
C GLN A 97 -4.56 6.68 4.42
N GLN A 98 -5.13 7.17 5.50
CA GLN A 98 -4.39 7.94 6.50
C GLN A 98 -3.33 7.10 7.20
N GLU A 99 -3.62 5.84 7.47
CA GLU A 99 -2.66 4.87 8.03
C GLU A 99 -1.47 4.69 7.09
N ILE A 100 -1.72 4.46 5.80
CA ILE A 100 -0.65 4.33 4.80
C ILE A 100 0.20 5.61 4.73
N ALA A 101 -0.41 6.77 4.70
CA ALA A 101 0.30 8.04 4.70
C ALA A 101 1.14 8.24 5.97
N ASN A 102 0.64 7.82 7.13
CA ASN A 102 1.37 7.87 8.39
C ASN A 102 2.55 6.88 8.42
N THR A 103 2.41 5.72 7.80
CA THR A 103 3.51 4.76 7.63
C THR A 103 4.67 5.40 6.85
N ILE A 104 4.38 6.12 5.76
CA ILE A 104 5.42 6.85 5.01
C ILE A 104 6.12 7.90 5.90
N LYS A 105 5.38 8.64 6.73
CA LYS A 105 5.95 9.66 7.63
C LYS A 105 6.96 9.08 8.61
N ARG A 106 6.81 7.81 8.98
CA ARG A 106 7.71 7.10 9.90
C ARG A 106 8.98 6.58 9.24
N VAL A 107 9.06 6.56 7.91
CA VAL A 107 10.30 6.19 7.20
C VAL A 107 11.40 7.19 7.58
N PRO A 108 12.57 6.73 8.07
CA PRO A 108 13.57 7.63 8.64
C PRO A 108 14.23 8.57 7.63
N ASP A 109 14.46 8.11 6.38
CA ASP A 109 15.13 8.93 5.35
C ASP A 109 14.12 9.84 4.63
N ALA A 110 14.37 11.16 4.70
CA ALA A 110 13.50 12.18 4.11
C ALA A 110 13.37 12.07 2.59
N ARG A 111 14.41 11.62 1.88
CA ARG A 111 14.40 11.45 0.43
C ARG A 111 13.48 10.31 0.03
N TYR A 112 13.52 9.21 0.77
CA TYR A 112 12.62 8.07 0.54
C TYR A 112 11.19 8.38 0.94
N ARG A 113 10.95 9.16 2.01
CA ARG A 113 9.61 9.68 2.31
C ARG A 113 9.03 10.47 1.13
N LEU A 114 9.83 11.40 0.59
CA LEU A 114 9.41 12.21 -0.56
C LEU A 114 9.15 11.36 -1.79
N LEU A 115 10.03 10.38 -2.07
CA LEU A 115 9.88 9.44 -3.18
C LEU A 115 8.60 8.62 -3.08
N LEU A 116 8.34 8.02 -1.91
CA LEU A 116 7.14 7.21 -1.66
C LEU A 116 5.87 8.07 -1.74
N THR A 117 5.88 9.27 -1.16
CA THR A 117 4.76 10.21 -1.24
C THR A 117 4.44 10.55 -2.68
N ASN A 118 5.43 10.96 -3.47
CA ASN A 118 5.20 11.35 -4.85
C ASN A 118 4.75 10.17 -5.71
N TYR A 119 5.37 9.00 -5.54
CA TYR A 119 5.04 7.84 -6.36
C TYR A 119 3.70 7.21 -5.99
N TYR A 120 3.43 6.95 -4.70
CA TYR A 120 2.23 6.22 -4.27
C TYR A 120 1.03 7.12 -3.95
N LEU A 121 1.24 8.27 -3.32
CA LEU A 121 0.15 9.15 -2.91
C LEU A 121 -0.21 10.15 -4.02
N ASN A 122 0.78 10.77 -4.63
CA ASN A 122 0.58 11.78 -5.67
C ASN A 122 0.54 11.20 -7.09
N ASN A 123 0.78 9.89 -7.23
CA ASN A 123 0.75 9.17 -8.51
C ASN A 123 1.67 9.76 -9.58
N VAL A 124 2.83 10.27 -9.17
CA VAL A 124 3.84 10.83 -10.09
C VAL A 124 4.55 9.70 -10.84
N PRO A 125 4.62 9.72 -12.18
CA PRO A 125 5.30 8.68 -12.95
C PRO A 125 6.79 8.56 -12.62
N LEU A 126 7.34 7.35 -12.66
CA LEU A 126 8.77 7.10 -12.42
C LEU A 126 9.69 7.90 -13.33
N THR A 127 9.29 8.13 -14.58
CA THR A 127 10.05 8.94 -15.54
C THR A 127 10.22 10.37 -15.07
N VAL A 128 9.19 10.94 -14.43
CA VAL A 128 9.25 12.29 -13.86
C VAL A 128 10.09 12.28 -12.58
N LEU A 129 9.88 11.28 -11.70
CA LEU A 129 10.66 11.15 -10.47
C LEU A 129 12.15 10.96 -10.74
N ALA A 130 12.51 10.25 -11.81
CA ALA A 130 13.90 10.06 -12.21
C ALA A 130 14.61 11.39 -12.53
N THR A 131 13.90 12.41 -12.98
CA THR A 131 14.47 13.74 -13.25
C THR A 131 14.67 14.59 -12.01
N THR A 132 13.95 14.31 -10.93
CA THR A 132 13.91 15.16 -9.71
C THR A 132 14.52 14.48 -8.49
N PHE A 133 14.69 13.16 -8.50
CA PHE A 133 15.21 12.41 -7.37
C PHE A 133 16.75 12.50 -7.30
N GLU A 134 17.24 13.00 -6.18
CA GLU A 134 18.66 13.06 -5.90
C GLU A 134 19.18 11.70 -5.44
N THR A 135 19.96 11.03 -6.29
CA THR A 135 20.54 9.71 -5.97
C THR A 135 21.93 9.79 -5.35
N SER A 136 22.61 10.93 -5.44
CA SER A 136 23.96 11.11 -4.93
C SER A 136 24.31 12.59 -4.65
N ARG A 137 25.48 12.82 -4.06
CA ARG A 137 26.02 14.15 -3.74
C ARG A 137 26.18 15.11 -4.92
N PHE A 138 25.94 14.67 -6.15
CA PHE A 138 26.21 15.41 -7.40
C PHE A 138 24.98 15.77 -8.22
N ASN A 139 23.82 15.73 -7.63
CA ASN A 139 22.77 16.62 -8.00
C ASN A 139 22.31 16.66 -9.46
N THR A 140 21.87 15.59 -10.06
CA THR A 140 21.01 15.70 -11.25
C THR A 140 20.40 14.37 -11.57
N GLY A 141 19.12 14.30 -11.66
CA GLY A 141 18.34 13.17 -12.14
C GLY A 141 19.02 11.79 -12.20
N CYS A 142 18.29 10.76 -12.15
CA CYS A 142 18.85 9.41 -12.20
C CYS A 142 18.25 8.62 -13.34
N SER A 143 18.91 7.54 -13.73
CA SER A 143 18.35 6.61 -14.71
C SER A 143 17.08 5.95 -14.17
N PHE A 144 16.21 5.48 -15.07
CA PHE A 144 15.04 4.70 -14.71
C PHE A 144 15.38 3.48 -13.81
N ARG A 145 16.51 2.83 -14.08
CA ARG A 145 17.01 1.73 -13.25
C ARG A 145 17.37 2.19 -11.84
N ALA A 146 17.98 3.35 -11.70
CA ALA A 146 18.37 3.90 -10.40
C ALA A 146 17.16 4.30 -9.57
N ILE A 147 16.15 4.94 -10.17
CA ILE A 147 14.92 5.29 -9.44
C ILE A 147 14.12 4.05 -9.04
N SER A 148 14.06 3.03 -9.89
CA SER A 148 13.43 1.75 -9.56
C SER A 148 14.11 1.07 -8.39
N LYS A 149 15.45 1.09 -8.34
CA LYS A 149 16.23 0.59 -7.21
C LYS A 149 15.97 1.42 -5.94
N ALA A 150 15.90 2.73 -6.05
CA ALA A 150 15.58 3.61 -4.91
C ALA A 150 14.20 3.32 -4.32
N ILE A 151 13.19 3.01 -5.14
CA ILE A 151 11.88 2.58 -4.66
C ILE A 151 11.96 1.25 -3.88
N ILE A 152 12.73 0.29 -4.38
CA ILE A 152 12.93 -0.99 -3.67
C ILE A 152 13.57 -0.75 -2.30
N GLU A 153 14.59 0.10 -2.22
CA GLU A 153 15.23 0.46 -0.95
C GLU A 153 14.24 1.20 -0.01
N ALA A 154 13.43 2.10 -0.55
CA ALA A 154 12.38 2.77 0.22
C ALA A 154 11.32 1.78 0.75
N LEU A 155 10.95 0.77 -0.03
CA LEU A 155 10.01 -0.28 0.39
C LEU A 155 10.59 -1.18 1.50
N LYS A 156 11.91 -1.40 1.55
CA LYS A 156 12.54 -2.10 2.67
C LYS A 156 12.34 -1.33 3.97
N LEU A 157 12.51 -0.01 3.95
CA LEU A 157 12.25 0.84 5.11
C LEU A 157 10.76 0.84 5.53
N VAL A 158 9.85 0.74 4.57
CA VAL A 158 8.42 0.53 4.86
C VAL A 158 8.20 -0.81 5.58
N CYS A 159 8.88 -1.89 5.15
CA CYS A 159 8.81 -3.17 5.85
C CYS A 159 9.24 -3.05 7.31
N GLU A 160 10.34 -2.35 7.58
CA GLU A 160 10.83 -2.12 8.95
C GLU A 160 9.78 -1.40 9.80
N VAL A 161 9.21 -0.32 9.27
CA VAL A 161 8.15 0.45 9.96
C VAL A 161 6.92 -0.40 10.26
N LEU A 162 6.51 -1.27 9.33
CA LEU A 162 5.36 -2.16 9.52
C LEU A 162 5.64 -3.25 10.55
N GLN A 163 6.86 -3.80 10.58
CA GLN A 163 7.28 -4.79 11.58
C GLN A 163 7.32 -4.20 12.99
N GLU A 164 7.83 -2.99 13.15
CA GLU A 164 7.83 -2.28 14.43
C GLU A 164 6.40 -2.06 14.96
N SER A 165 5.45 -1.78 14.07
CA SER A 165 4.05 -1.57 14.43
C SER A 165 3.36 -2.85 14.93
N ASN A 166 3.79 -4.03 14.45
CA ASN A 166 3.23 -5.32 14.83
C ASN A 166 3.84 -5.89 16.12
N ASN A 167 5.00 -5.39 16.55
CA ASN A 167 5.71 -5.85 17.74
C ASN A 167 5.47 -4.97 18.98
N GLY A 168 4.70 -3.93 18.86
CA GLY A 168 4.29 -3.01 19.94
C GLY A 168 2.83 -3.17 20.28
#